data_9b10bce09ca67d06b75f89177ef0d381
#
_entry.id   9b10bce09ca67d06b75f89177ef0d381
#
_cell.length_a   1.000
_cell.length_b   1.000
_cell.length_c   1.000
_cell.angle_alpha   90.00
_cell.angle_beta   90.00
_cell.angle_gamma   90.00
#
_symmetry.space_group_name_H-M   'P 1'
#
loop_
_entity.id
_entity.type
_entity.pdbx_description
1 polymer ?
#
loop_
_entity_poly.entity_id
_entity_poly.type
_entity_poly.pdbx_seq_one_letter_code
_entity_poly.pdbx_strand_id
1 'polypeptide(L)'
;MSARVSFVIVSHSASLAVGVCELAAQMAPDVRFEAAGGTDDGRIGTSYDRVEAALEAALAAVDGVGSGVIVLTDLGSATMTVESVIEMSDDPERVRFVDTALVEGAVASSVRAQVGDDLDQVAEAAAALAPRLNDAPAQEAPSPATVPVSGGAGEAPASLERCVPHAEGDAVVADPVGLHARPAAAFTRLAATFDAEITVNGVDATSMLLLMTLGVGQGATVHIEANGADATAAVAALTDMLERTN
;
A
#
# COMPACT_ATOMS: atom_id res chain seq x y z
N MET A 1 -0.95 -34.27 -4.49
CA MET A 1 -2.34 -33.95 -4.84
C MET A 1 -2.30 -32.59 -5.50
N SER A 2 -2.93 -32.38 -6.64
CA SER A 2 -3.01 -31.05 -7.26
C SER A 2 -3.82 -30.13 -6.35
N ALA A 3 -3.32 -28.91 -6.11
CA ALA A 3 -4.06 -27.91 -5.35
C ALA A 3 -5.37 -27.57 -6.09
N ARG A 4 -6.44 -27.26 -5.33
CA ARG A 4 -7.75 -26.90 -5.89
C ARG A 4 -7.87 -25.41 -6.19
N VAL A 5 -6.99 -24.62 -5.61
CA VAL A 5 -7.02 -23.16 -5.70
C VAL A 5 -5.72 -22.67 -6.32
N SER A 6 -5.84 -21.82 -7.30
CA SER A 6 -4.74 -21.08 -7.93
C SER A 6 -4.83 -19.60 -7.60
N PHE A 7 -3.77 -18.86 -7.89
CA PHE A 7 -3.66 -17.44 -7.54
C PHE A 7 -3.30 -16.60 -8.75
N VAL A 8 -3.89 -15.41 -8.85
CA VAL A 8 -3.46 -14.33 -9.73
C VAL A 8 -3.00 -13.16 -8.87
N ILE A 9 -1.75 -12.77 -9.03
CA ILE A 9 -1.15 -11.63 -8.33
C ILE A 9 -1.09 -10.45 -9.30
N VAL A 10 -1.94 -9.45 -9.05
CA VAL A 10 -2.05 -8.26 -9.89
C VAL A 10 -1.32 -7.11 -9.23
N SER A 11 -0.41 -6.49 -9.97
CA SER A 11 0.38 -5.37 -9.45
C SER A 11 0.69 -4.35 -10.55
N HIS A 12 0.83 -3.09 -10.16
CA HIS A 12 1.34 -2.06 -11.06
C HIS A 12 2.77 -2.34 -11.52
N SER A 13 3.53 -3.13 -10.75
CA SER A 13 4.91 -3.51 -11.07
C SER A 13 4.99 -4.99 -11.48
N ALA A 14 5.49 -5.27 -12.68
CA ALA A 14 5.74 -6.63 -13.14
C ALA A 14 6.68 -7.39 -12.19
N SER A 15 7.75 -6.73 -11.71
CA SER A 15 8.71 -7.34 -10.79
C SER A 15 8.10 -7.66 -9.42
N LEU A 16 7.18 -6.81 -8.93
CA LEU A 16 6.49 -7.06 -7.66
C LEU A 16 5.56 -8.27 -7.79
N ALA A 17 4.75 -8.35 -8.85
CA ALA A 17 3.87 -9.48 -9.07
C ALA A 17 4.64 -10.81 -9.12
N VAL A 18 5.74 -10.84 -9.87
CA VAL A 18 6.61 -12.02 -9.97
C VAL A 18 7.23 -12.37 -8.62
N GLY A 19 7.78 -11.38 -7.89
CA GLY A 19 8.42 -11.61 -6.59
C GLY A 19 7.46 -12.16 -5.53
N VAL A 20 6.20 -11.70 -5.51
CA VAL A 20 5.16 -12.24 -4.62
C VAL A 20 4.83 -13.68 -5.00
N CYS A 21 4.67 -13.99 -6.28
CA CYS A 21 4.46 -15.36 -6.75
C CYS A 21 5.62 -16.27 -6.36
N GLU A 22 6.87 -15.85 -6.55
CA GLU A 22 8.06 -16.62 -6.17
C GLU A 22 8.12 -16.89 -4.67
N LEU A 23 7.82 -15.88 -3.85
CA LEU A 23 7.80 -16.02 -2.40
C LEU A 23 6.72 -17.00 -1.92
N ALA A 24 5.50 -16.85 -2.43
CA ALA A 24 4.38 -17.71 -2.06
C ALA A 24 4.60 -19.15 -2.51
N ALA A 25 5.17 -19.37 -3.69
CA ALA A 25 5.49 -20.70 -4.21
C ALA A 25 6.54 -21.46 -3.37
N GLN A 26 7.41 -20.76 -2.61
CA GLN A 26 8.31 -21.42 -1.65
C GLN A 26 7.52 -22.12 -0.53
N MET A 27 6.38 -21.57 -0.15
CA MET A 27 5.53 -22.10 0.94
C MET A 27 4.45 -23.05 0.42
N ALA A 28 4.12 -22.95 -0.87
CA ALA A 28 3.03 -23.69 -1.51
C ALA A 28 3.45 -24.20 -2.91
N PRO A 29 4.39 -25.17 -2.98
CA PRO A 29 4.98 -25.59 -4.25
C PRO A 29 4.02 -26.32 -5.22
N ASP A 30 2.90 -26.85 -4.75
CA ASP A 30 1.88 -27.52 -5.58
C ASP A 30 0.76 -26.56 -6.04
N VAL A 31 0.81 -25.29 -5.58
CA VAL A 31 -0.18 -24.25 -5.92
C VAL A 31 0.29 -23.50 -7.18
N ARG A 32 -0.65 -23.26 -8.10
CA ARG A 32 -0.38 -22.45 -9.29
C ARG A 32 -0.51 -20.97 -9.00
N PHE A 33 0.48 -20.20 -9.43
CA PHE A 33 0.50 -18.74 -9.37
C PHE A 33 0.68 -18.16 -10.77
N GLU A 34 -0.10 -17.12 -11.09
CA GLU A 34 0.04 -16.30 -12.28
C GLU A 34 0.32 -14.85 -11.88
N ALA A 35 1.32 -14.24 -12.50
CA ALA A 35 1.72 -12.86 -12.24
C ALA A 35 1.19 -11.95 -13.35
N ALA A 36 0.32 -10.99 -13.00
CA ALA A 36 -0.23 -9.98 -13.91
C ALA A 36 0.23 -8.60 -13.46
N GLY A 37 1.47 -8.23 -13.79
CA GLY A 37 2.06 -6.96 -13.37
C GLY A 37 2.53 -6.08 -14.52
N GLY A 38 2.42 -4.76 -14.34
CA GLY A 38 2.83 -3.77 -15.33
C GLY A 38 1.88 -3.65 -16.52
N THR A 39 2.17 -2.68 -17.38
CA THR A 39 1.50 -2.48 -18.68
C THR A 39 2.14 -3.33 -19.78
N ASP A 40 1.51 -3.42 -20.96
CA ASP A 40 1.99 -4.22 -22.08
C ASP A 40 3.32 -3.73 -22.64
N ASP A 41 3.59 -2.44 -22.52
CA ASP A 41 4.87 -1.82 -22.89
C ASP A 41 5.93 -1.86 -21.76
N GLY A 42 5.66 -2.58 -20.67
CA GLY A 42 6.61 -2.82 -19.57
C GLY A 42 6.74 -1.68 -18.56
N ARG A 43 5.84 -0.68 -18.58
CA ARG A 43 5.80 0.41 -17.61
C ARG A 43 5.02 0.04 -16.36
N ILE A 44 5.08 0.90 -15.35
CA ILE A 44 4.24 0.82 -14.15
C ILE A 44 2.78 1.10 -14.54
N GLY A 45 1.87 0.25 -14.11
CA GLY A 45 0.44 0.30 -14.38
C GLY A 45 -0.17 -1.09 -14.43
N THR A 46 -1.46 -1.20 -14.78
CA THR A 46 -2.18 -2.46 -14.96
C THR A 46 -2.67 -2.58 -16.41
N SER A 47 -2.62 -3.79 -16.96
CA SER A 47 -3.16 -4.12 -18.28
C SER A 47 -4.33 -5.07 -18.11
N TYR A 48 -5.48 -4.74 -18.71
CA TYR A 48 -6.65 -5.60 -18.76
C TYR A 48 -6.31 -6.95 -19.39
N ASP A 49 -5.65 -6.95 -20.55
CA ASP A 49 -5.32 -8.16 -21.30
C ASP A 49 -4.39 -9.11 -20.51
N ARG A 50 -3.46 -8.55 -19.73
CA ARG A 50 -2.58 -9.34 -18.86
C ARG A 50 -3.31 -9.97 -17.69
N VAL A 51 -4.24 -9.25 -17.07
CA VAL A 51 -5.06 -9.77 -15.96
C VAL A 51 -6.00 -10.84 -16.48
N GLU A 52 -6.65 -10.62 -17.63
CA GLU A 52 -7.52 -11.59 -18.28
C GLU A 52 -6.75 -12.89 -18.62
N ALA A 53 -5.63 -12.79 -19.31
CA ALA A 53 -4.82 -13.97 -19.68
C ALA A 53 -4.31 -14.74 -18.45
N ALA A 54 -3.93 -14.04 -17.38
CA ALA A 54 -3.51 -14.67 -16.12
C ALA A 54 -4.69 -15.37 -15.43
N LEU A 55 -5.88 -14.76 -15.44
CA LEU A 55 -7.09 -15.36 -14.87
C LEU A 55 -7.49 -16.63 -15.62
N GLU A 56 -7.52 -16.60 -16.95
CA GLU A 56 -7.80 -17.75 -17.79
C GLU A 56 -6.82 -18.90 -17.53
N ALA A 57 -5.52 -18.60 -17.48
CA ALA A 57 -4.48 -19.59 -17.20
C ALA A 57 -4.63 -20.20 -15.80
N ALA A 58 -4.97 -19.38 -14.80
CA ALA A 58 -5.20 -19.83 -13.42
C ALA A 58 -6.46 -20.70 -13.31
N LEU A 59 -7.57 -20.33 -13.98
CA LEU A 59 -8.81 -21.13 -14.02
C LEU A 59 -8.59 -22.49 -14.70
N ALA A 60 -7.83 -22.51 -15.79
CA ALA A 60 -7.50 -23.75 -16.51
C ALA A 60 -6.62 -24.72 -15.71
N ALA A 61 -5.90 -24.24 -14.70
CA ALA A 61 -5.00 -25.05 -13.87
C ALA A 61 -5.72 -25.82 -12.76
N VAL A 62 -6.99 -25.49 -12.46
CA VAL A 62 -7.75 -26.07 -11.36
C VAL A 62 -9.14 -26.52 -11.81
N ASP A 63 -9.59 -27.66 -11.32
CA ASP A 63 -10.91 -28.20 -11.63
C ASP A 63 -11.57 -28.86 -10.41
N GLY A 64 -12.87 -29.19 -10.54
CA GLY A 64 -13.65 -29.89 -9.53
C GLY A 64 -14.41 -28.94 -8.57
N VAL A 65 -15.17 -29.59 -7.70
CA VAL A 65 -16.03 -28.89 -6.73
C VAL A 65 -15.18 -28.15 -5.69
N GLY A 66 -15.47 -26.87 -5.47
CA GLY A 66 -14.73 -26.00 -4.54
C GLY A 66 -13.37 -25.54 -5.06
N SER A 67 -13.08 -25.75 -6.36
CA SER A 67 -11.88 -25.20 -7.00
C SER A 67 -12.12 -23.81 -7.57
N GLY A 68 -11.07 -23.02 -7.67
CA GLY A 68 -11.14 -21.69 -8.28
C GLY A 68 -9.87 -20.87 -8.11
N VAL A 69 -10.01 -19.57 -8.33
CA VAL A 69 -8.90 -18.60 -8.36
C VAL A 69 -9.09 -17.54 -7.31
N ILE A 70 -8.04 -17.28 -6.54
CA ILE A 70 -7.91 -16.11 -5.69
C ILE A 70 -7.16 -15.02 -6.46
N VAL A 71 -7.72 -13.84 -6.54
CA VAL A 71 -7.06 -12.65 -7.13
C VAL A 71 -6.72 -11.67 -6.03
N LEU A 72 -5.45 -11.26 -5.96
CA LEU A 72 -4.94 -10.28 -5.00
C LEU A 72 -4.33 -9.09 -5.75
N THR A 73 -4.51 -7.88 -5.22
CA THR A 73 -4.02 -6.64 -5.84
C THR A 73 -3.12 -5.85 -4.88
N ASP A 74 -2.25 -5.00 -5.44
CA ASP A 74 -1.40 -4.10 -4.67
C ASP A 74 -2.09 -2.78 -4.30
N LEU A 75 -2.86 -2.19 -5.21
CA LEU A 75 -3.48 -0.88 -5.05
C LEU A 75 -4.90 -0.86 -5.63
N GLY A 76 -5.75 0.04 -5.12
CA GLY A 76 -7.16 0.14 -5.51
C GLY A 76 -7.43 0.36 -7.00
N SER A 77 -6.49 0.99 -7.76
CA SER A 77 -6.64 1.11 -9.21
C SER A 77 -6.49 -0.24 -9.95
N ALA A 78 -5.69 -1.17 -9.42
CA ALA A 78 -5.64 -2.54 -9.92
C ALA A 78 -6.94 -3.29 -9.67
N THR A 79 -7.59 -3.03 -8.53
CA THR A 79 -8.91 -3.60 -8.19
C THR A 79 -9.96 -3.32 -9.25
N MET A 80 -10.05 -2.09 -9.75
CA MET A 80 -11.01 -1.73 -10.81
C MET A 80 -10.79 -2.54 -12.10
N THR A 81 -9.53 -2.79 -12.47
CA THR A 81 -9.20 -3.63 -13.62
C THR A 81 -9.61 -5.09 -13.37
N VAL A 82 -9.30 -5.61 -12.18
CA VAL A 82 -9.65 -6.98 -11.78
C VAL A 82 -11.17 -7.20 -11.77
N GLU A 83 -11.94 -6.28 -11.17
CA GLU A 83 -13.40 -6.35 -11.14
C GLU A 83 -13.99 -6.40 -12.56
N SER A 84 -13.45 -5.56 -13.47
CA SER A 84 -13.88 -5.57 -14.87
C SER A 84 -13.57 -6.89 -15.58
N VAL A 85 -12.41 -7.49 -15.31
CA VAL A 85 -12.03 -8.80 -15.90
C VAL A 85 -12.91 -9.91 -15.33
N ILE A 86 -13.18 -9.91 -14.03
CA ILE A 86 -14.05 -10.93 -13.40
C ILE A 86 -15.46 -10.86 -13.95
N GLU A 87 -16.01 -9.64 -14.12
CA GLU A 87 -17.35 -9.45 -14.66
C GLU A 87 -17.49 -9.98 -16.11
N MET A 88 -16.41 -9.94 -16.88
CA MET A 88 -16.37 -10.43 -18.27
C MET A 88 -15.92 -11.88 -18.40
N SER A 89 -15.52 -12.53 -17.30
CA SER A 89 -15.10 -13.94 -17.29
C SER A 89 -16.28 -14.91 -17.54
N ASP A 90 -15.99 -16.05 -18.15
CA ASP A 90 -16.97 -17.12 -18.37
C ASP A 90 -17.36 -17.87 -17.07
N ASP A 91 -16.48 -17.87 -16.07
CA ASP A 91 -16.65 -18.60 -14.79
C ASP A 91 -16.51 -17.67 -13.55
N PRO A 92 -17.23 -16.54 -13.43
CA PRO A 92 -17.02 -15.56 -12.37
C PRO A 92 -17.29 -16.11 -10.97
N GLU A 93 -18.14 -17.13 -10.84
CA GLU A 93 -18.44 -17.80 -9.57
C GLU A 93 -17.26 -18.61 -9.01
N ARG A 94 -16.27 -18.94 -9.84
CA ARG A 94 -15.04 -19.62 -9.46
C ARG A 94 -13.89 -18.67 -9.15
N VAL A 95 -14.15 -17.36 -9.10
CA VAL A 95 -13.14 -16.34 -8.82
C VAL A 95 -13.50 -15.60 -7.54
N ARG A 96 -12.51 -15.36 -6.70
CA ARG A 96 -12.62 -14.50 -5.51
C ARG A 96 -11.54 -13.45 -5.57
N PHE A 97 -11.96 -12.18 -5.75
CA PHE A 97 -11.09 -11.06 -5.43
C PHE A 97 -11.10 -10.85 -3.91
N VAL A 98 -9.90 -10.72 -3.32
CA VAL A 98 -9.76 -10.47 -1.88
C VAL A 98 -8.85 -9.27 -1.67
N ASP A 99 -9.39 -8.24 -1.04
CA ASP A 99 -8.61 -7.08 -0.59
C ASP A 99 -7.88 -7.44 0.71
N THR A 100 -6.55 -7.48 0.64
CA THR A 100 -5.69 -7.92 1.75
C THR A 100 -4.29 -7.30 1.62
N ALA A 101 -3.48 -7.42 2.67
CA ALA A 101 -2.05 -7.13 2.58
C ALA A 101 -1.41 -8.11 1.57
N LEU A 102 -1.02 -7.60 0.39
CA LEU A 102 -0.69 -8.41 -0.80
C LEU A 102 0.28 -9.57 -0.50
N VAL A 103 1.41 -9.27 0.15
CA VAL A 103 2.47 -10.27 0.40
C VAL A 103 2.03 -11.27 1.47
N GLU A 104 1.57 -10.78 2.61
CA GLU A 104 1.12 -11.60 3.74
C GLU A 104 -0.10 -12.42 3.36
N GLY A 105 -1.05 -11.80 2.65
CA GLY A 105 -2.26 -12.46 2.15
C GLY A 105 -1.93 -13.58 1.17
N ALA A 106 -1.03 -13.33 0.21
CA ALA A 106 -0.60 -14.33 -0.76
C ALA A 106 0.07 -15.53 -0.06
N VAL A 107 1.00 -15.28 0.87
CA VAL A 107 1.71 -16.36 1.58
C VAL A 107 0.76 -17.15 2.47
N ALA A 108 -0.04 -16.51 3.31
CA ALA A 108 -0.89 -17.22 4.26
C ALA A 108 -2.01 -18.02 3.57
N SER A 109 -2.67 -17.43 2.57
CA SER A 109 -3.74 -18.12 1.86
C SER A 109 -3.24 -19.24 0.95
N SER A 110 -2.04 -19.10 0.35
CA SER A 110 -1.44 -20.16 -0.44
C SER A 110 -1.07 -21.41 0.39
N VAL A 111 -0.65 -21.22 1.64
CA VAL A 111 -0.44 -22.35 2.57
C VAL A 111 -1.74 -23.13 2.82
N ARG A 112 -2.88 -22.43 2.90
CA ARG A 112 -4.21 -23.07 3.01
C ARG A 112 -4.57 -23.84 1.75
N ALA A 113 -4.30 -23.27 0.58
CA ALA A 113 -4.48 -23.95 -0.71
C ALA A 113 -3.57 -25.19 -0.81
N GLN A 114 -2.34 -25.12 -0.34
CA GLN A 114 -1.37 -26.23 -0.33
C GLN A 114 -1.85 -27.42 0.51
N VAL A 115 -2.54 -27.18 1.62
CA VAL A 115 -3.08 -28.26 2.46
C VAL A 115 -4.43 -28.80 1.98
N GLY A 116 -4.98 -28.24 0.89
CA GLY A 116 -6.14 -28.75 0.18
C GLY A 116 -7.48 -28.13 0.56
N ASP A 117 -7.47 -26.97 1.18
CA ASP A 117 -8.67 -26.18 1.45
C ASP A 117 -9.37 -25.78 0.15
N ASP A 118 -10.66 -25.53 0.22
CA ASP A 118 -11.48 -25.08 -0.91
C ASP A 118 -11.36 -23.54 -1.10
N LEU A 119 -11.94 -23.05 -2.21
CA LEU A 119 -11.86 -21.65 -2.60
C LEU A 119 -12.33 -20.68 -1.52
N ASP A 120 -13.45 -20.98 -0.86
CA ASP A 120 -14.04 -20.08 0.13
C ASP A 120 -13.20 -20.04 1.42
N GLN A 121 -12.65 -21.18 1.85
CA GLN A 121 -11.74 -21.27 3.00
C GLN A 121 -10.41 -20.53 2.75
N VAL A 122 -9.88 -20.63 1.53
CA VAL A 122 -8.67 -19.93 1.13
C VAL A 122 -8.93 -18.41 1.04
N ALA A 123 -10.08 -17.99 0.51
CA ALA A 123 -10.48 -16.58 0.47
C ALA A 123 -10.64 -16.00 1.87
N GLU A 124 -11.25 -16.73 2.81
CA GLU A 124 -11.38 -16.32 4.20
C GLU A 124 -10.00 -16.12 4.86
N ALA A 125 -9.07 -17.03 4.60
CA ALA A 125 -7.71 -16.92 5.14
C ALA A 125 -6.96 -15.68 4.60
N ALA A 126 -7.15 -15.32 3.33
CA ALA A 126 -6.61 -14.09 2.76
C ALA A 126 -7.27 -12.85 3.39
N ALA A 127 -8.60 -12.85 3.52
CA ALA A 127 -9.36 -11.73 4.07
C ALA A 127 -9.05 -11.47 5.55
N ALA A 128 -8.65 -12.49 6.30
CA ALA A 128 -8.25 -12.34 7.71
C ALA A 128 -7.02 -11.44 7.91
N LEU A 129 -6.24 -11.21 6.85
CA LEU A 129 -5.06 -10.35 6.80
C LEU A 129 -5.32 -9.01 6.09
N ALA A 130 -6.59 -8.70 5.82
CA ALA A 130 -6.95 -7.38 5.29
C ALA A 130 -6.39 -6.29 6.22
N PRO A 131 -5.82 -5.20 5.67
CA PRO A 131 -5.36 -4.09 6.47
C PRO A 131 -6.54 -3.58 7.30
N ARG A 132 -6.50 -3.76 8.61
CA ARG A 132 -7.53 -3.25 9.50
C ARG A 132 -7.30 -1.75 9.69
N LEU A 133 -7.75 -0.95 8.74
CA LEU A 133 -7.72 0.52 8.79
C LEU A 133 -8.47 1.07 10.04
N ASN A 134 -9.19 0.23 10.79
CA ASN A 134 -9.96 0.62 11.96
C ASN A 134 -9.56 -0.06 13.28
N ASP A 135 -8.53 -0.91 13.32
CA ASP A 135 -8.05 -1.56 14.54
C ASP A 135 -6.79 -0.89 15.14
N ALA A 136 -6.47 0.35 14.76
CA ALA A 136 -5.76 1.17 15.72
C ALA A 136 -6.70 1.29 16.92
N PRO A 137 -6.37 0.76 18.15
CA PRO A 137 -7.14 1.08 19.31
C PRO A 137 -7.19 2.60 19.33
N ALA A 138 -8.41 3.16 19.35
CA ALA A 138 -8.57 4.57 19.66
C ALA A 138 -7.84 4.76 21.01
N GLN A 139 -6.58 5.14 20.92
CA GLN A 139 -5.90 5.68 22.08
C GLN A 139 -6.66 6.97 22.31
N GLU A 140 -7.60 6.90 23.26
CA GLU A 140 -8.14 8.10 23.90
C GLU A 140 -6.92 8.94 24.25
N ALA A 141 -6.78 10.06 23.55
CA ALA A 141 -5.79 11.06 23.88
C ALA A 141 -5.95 11.32 25.38
N PRO A 142 -4.93 11.14 26.21
CA PRO A 142 -5.04 11.42 27.63
C PRO A 142 -5.43 12.89 27.76
N SER A 143 -6.62 13.12 28.32
CA SER A 143 -7.07 14.44 28.73
C SER A 143 -5.96 15.09 29.55
N PRO A 144 -5.64 16.36 29.36
CA PRO A 144 -4.53 17.01 30.08
C PRO A 144 -4.84 16.99 31.58
N ALA A 145 -4.33 15.96 32.27
CA ALA A 145 -4.32 15.93 33.71
C ALA A 145 -3.26 16.91 34.19
N THR A 146 -3.71 17.97 34.82
CA THR A 146 -2.91 18.91 35.60
C THR A 146 -2.08 18.13 36.64
N VAL A 147 -0.78 18.00 36.40
CA VAL A 147 0.16 17.44 37.38
C VAL A 147 0.72 18.58 38.24
N PRO A 148 0.57 18.50 39.59
CA PRO A 148 1.23 19.46 40.45
C PRO A 148 2.73 19.21 40.49
N VAL A 149 3.52 20.25 40.24
CA VAL A 149 4.97 20.24 40.37
C VAL A 149 5.35 20.04 41.83
N SER A 150 5.99 18.93 42.15
CA SER A 150 6.71 18.74 43.40
C SER A 150 8.10 18.21 43.10
N GLY A 151 9.10 18.97 43.51
CA GLY A 151 10.51 18.71 43.25
C GLY A 151 11.05 17.50 44.02
N GLY A 152 12.00 16.83 43.41
CA GLY A 152 12.81 15.77 44.00
C GLY A 152 13.94 15.36 43.06
N ALA A 153 15.16 15.75 43.41
CA ALA A 153 16.37 15.35 42.72
C ALA A 153 16.63 13.85 42.85
N GLY A 154 16.90 13.19 41.73
CA GLY A 154 17.34 11.80 41.70
C GLY A 154 17.96 11.51 40.33
N GLU A 155 19.29 11.37 40.31
CA GLU A 155 20.07 10.95 39.15
C GLU A 155 19.59 9.59 38.61
N ALA A 156 19.34 9.52 37.31
CA ALA A 156 19.17 8.27 36.58
C ALA A 156 20.08 8.28 35.34
N PRO A 157 20.59 7.10 34.91
CA PRO A 157 21.69 7.02 33.95
C PRO A 157 21.25 7.42 32.53
N ALA A 158 22.14 8.13 31.85
CA ALA A 158 21.98 8.58 30.49
C ALA A 158 21.89 7.40 29.50
N SER A 159 20.67 7.09 29.05
CA SER A 159 20.46 6.49 27.74
C SER A 159 20.59 7.60 26.69
N LEU A 160 21.59 7.50 25.85
CA LEU A 160 21.80 8.37 24.69
C LEU A 160 20.68 8.06 23.67
N GLU A 161 19.49 8.59 23.86
CA GLU A 161 18.55 8.79 22.77
C GLU A 161 19.15 9.89 21.89
N ARG A 162 19.58 9.47 20.70
CA ARG A 162 20.01 10.38 19.66
C ARG A 162 18.76 11.21 19.31
N CYS A 163 18.71 12.46 19.75
CA CYS A 163 17.68 13.43 19.33
C CYS A 163 17.81 13.57 17.82
N VAL A 164 16.98 12.87 17.08
CA VAL A 164 16.82 13.08 15.65
C VAL A 164 16.11 14.44 15.51
N PRO A 165 16.68 15.43 14.81
CA PRO A 165 16.01 16.71 14.59
C PRO A 165 14.62 16.47 14.00
N HIS A 166 13.61 17.10 14.61
CA HIS A 166 12.22 17.08 14.18
C HIS A 166 11.78 18.49 13.84
N ALA A 167 11.03 18.65 12.76
CA ALA A 167 10.42 19.91 12.35
C ALA A 167 9.03 19.65 11.77
N GLU A 168 8.12 20.57 12.00
CA GLU A 168 6.77 20.56 11.45
C GLU A 168 6.38 21.95 10.96
N GLY A 169 5.44 22.03 10.03
CA GLY A 169 4.92 23.28 9.51
C GLY A 169 3.68 23.09 8.66
N ASP A 170 2.88 24.14 8.58
CA ASP A 170 1.69 24.16 7.73
C ASP A 170 1.99 24.97 6.46
N ALA A 171 1.48 24.51 5.31
CA ALA A 171 1.61 25.16 4.03
C ALA A 171 0.24 25.29 3.34
N VAL A 172 0.00 26.41 2.67
CA VAL A 172 -1.20 26.63 1.87
C VAL A 172 -0.89 26.36 0.41
N VAL A 173 -1.69 25.49 -0.23
CA VAL A 173 -1.51 25.14 -1.65
C VAL A 173 -1.95 26.31 -2.52
N ALA A 174 -1.02 27.00 -3.16
CA ALA A 174 -1.30 28.16 -4.00
C ALA A 174 -1.68 27.80 -5.44
N ASP A 175 -1.34 26.59 -5.94
CA ASP A 175 -1.63 26.17 -7.31
C ASP A 175 -3.15 26.13 -7.57
N PRO A 176 -3.67 26.77 -8.65
CA PRO A 176 -5.11 26.82 -8.95
C PRO A 176 -5.79 25.48 -9.13
N VAL A 177 -5.04 24.44 -9.52
CA VAL A 177 -5.54 23.08 -9.73
C VAL A 177 -5.28 22.20 -8.49
N GLY A 178 -4.58 22.73 -7.48
CA GLY A 178 -4.21 21.99 -6.29
C GLY A 178 -2.99 21.06 -6.50
N LEU A 179 -2.80 20.12 -5.60
CA LEU A 179 -1.66 19.19 -5.61
C LEU A 179 -1.89 18.06 -6.63
N HIS A 180 -1.94 18.39 -7.92
CA HIS A 180 -2.08 17.44 -9.02
C HIS A 180 -0.72 16.85 -9.46
N ALA A 181 -0.70 15.99 -10.48
CA ALA A 181 0.47 15.21 -10.89
C ALA A 181 1.77 16.05 -11.10
N ARG A 182 1.68 17.25 -11.68
CA ARG A 182 2.87 18.09 -11.94
C ARG A 182 3.49 18.66 -10.66
N PRO A 183 2.75 19.39 -9.80
CA PRO A 183 3.29 19.87 -8.52
C PRO A 183 3.63 18.72 -7.57
N ALA A 184 2.85 17.63 -7.52
CA ALA A 184 3.17 16.46 -6.70
C ALA A 184 4.51 15.83 -7.10
N ALA A 185 4.78 15.67 -8.41
CA ALA A 185 6.06 15.15 -8.90
C ALA A 185 7.24 16.10 -8.62
N ALA A 186 7.02 17.40 -8.58
CA ALA A 186 8.07 18.36 -8.19
C ALA A 186 8.30 18.31 -6.68
N PHE A 187 7.24 18.20 -5.90
CA PHE A 187 7.28 18.06 -4.44
C PHE A 187 8.03 16.81 -4.00
N THR A 188 7.71 15.65 -4.56
CA THR A 188 8.39 14.39 -4.22
C THR A 188 9.88 14.41 -4.58
N ARG A 189 10.22 15.00 -5.73
CA ARG A 189 11.64 15.16 -6.10
C ARG A 189 12.39 16.07 -5.13
N LEU A 190 11.76 17.14 -4.68
CA LEU A 190 12.38 18.05 -3.69
C LEU A 190 12.48 17.33 -2.33
N ALA A 191 11.45 16.66 -1.87
CA ALA A 191 11.45 15.91 -0.63
C ALA A 191 12.58 14.85 -0.60
N ALA A 192 12.79 14.14 -1.69
CA ALA A 192 13.82 13.10 -1.82
C ALA A 192 15.28 13.67 -1.80
N THR A 193 15.48 14.98 -1.80
CA THR A 193 16.83 15.57 -1.72
C THR A 193 17.32 15.78 -0.30
N PHE A 194 16.44 15.66 0.71
CA PHE A 194 16.76 15.89 2.11
C PHE A 194 17.05 14.58 2.85
N ASP A 195 18.00 14.60 3.77
CA ASP A 195 18.26 13.52 4.71
C ASP A 195 17.26 13.61 5.89
N ALA A 196 16.00 13.33 5.56
CA ALA A 196 14.88 13.35 6.50
C ALA A 196 13.74 12.45 6.01
N GLU A 197 13.07 11.80 6.94
CA GLU A 197 11.78 11.16 6.70
C GLU A 197 10.69 12.23 6.74
N ILE A 198 9.97 12.43 5.64
CA ILE A 198 9.03 13.54 5.47
C ILE A 198 7.64 13.00 5.18
N THR A 199 6.65 13.52 5.89
CA THR A 199 5.24 13.23 5.65
C THR A 199 4.43 14.50 5.40
N VAL A 200 3.33 14.35 4.63
CA VAL A 200 2.34 15.42 4.38
C VAL A 200 0.97 14.89 4.74
N ASN A 201 0.31 15.49 5.72
CA ASN A 201 -0.95 14.97 6.28
C ASN A 201 -0.85 13.47 6.63
N GLY A 202 0.30 13.02 7.13
CA GLY A 202 0.56 11.64 7.52
C GLY A 202 0.89 10.68 6.36
N VAL A 203 1.01 11.15 5.10
CA VAL A 203 1.45 10.29 3.98
C VAL A 203 2.88 10.61 3.56
N ASP A 204 3.61 9.60 3.09
CA ASP A 204 5.00 9.73 2.65
C ASP A 204 5.14 10.76 1.52
N ALA A 205 5.94 11.82 1.78
CA ALA A 205 6.21 12.91 0.87
C ALA A 205 7.02 12.50 -0.37
N THR A 206 7.70 11.37 -0.34
CA THR A 206 8.46 10.83 -1.47
C THR A 206 7.59 10.02 -2.42
N SER A 207 6.35 9.71 -2.04
CA SER A 207 5.39 8.98 -2.87
C SER A 207 4.43 9.94 -3.58
N MET A 208 4.64 10.17 -4.88
CA MET A 208 3.76 11.00 -5.71
C MET A 208 2.31 10.48 -5.70
N LEU A 209 2.14 9.17 -5.70
CA LEU A 209 0.82 8.55 -5.70
C LEU A 209 0.06 8.86 -4.41
N LEU A 210 0.69 8.69 -3.26
CA LEU A 210 0.07 9.00 -1.95
C LEU A 210 -0.27 10.48 -1.82
N LEU A 211 0.60 11.38 -2.28
CA LEU A 211 0.31 12.82 -2.30
C LEU A 211 -0.91 13.16 -3.15
N MET A 212 -1.08 12.49 -4.30
CA MET A 212 -2.25 12.70 -5.16
C MET A 212 -3.54 12.16 -4.53
N THR A 213 -3.48 11.11 -3.70
CA THR A 213 -4.67 10.59 -2.99
C THR A 213 -5.19 11.56 -1.93
N LEU A 214 -4.38 12.50 -1.45
CA LEU A 214 -4.84 13.54 -0.52
C LEU A 214 -5.92 14.45 -1.12
N GLY A 215 -6.02 14.54 -2.45
CA GLY A 215 -7.04 15.35 -3.13
C GLY A 215 -7.01 16.83 -2.76
N VAL A 216 -5.83 17.36 -2.44
CA VAL A 216 -5.67 18.72 -1.90
C VAL A 216 -5.86 19.76 -3.00
N GLY A 217 -6.91 20.58 -2.86
CA GLY A 217 -7.23 21.67 -3.79
C GLY A 217 -6.52 22.98 -3.44
N GLN A 218 -6.73 23.99 -4.32
CA GLN A 218 -6.24 25.35 -4.09
C GLN A 218 -6.77 25.91 -2.76
N GLY A 219 -5.91 26.56 -2.01
CA GLY A 219 -6.25 27.22 -0.74
C GLY A 219 -6.37 26.25 0.45
N ALA A 220 -6.23 24.95 0.24
CA ALA A 220 -6.20 23.98 1.33
C ALA A 220 -4.86 24.04 2.05
N THR A 221 -4.91 23.87 3.37
CA THR A 221 -3.72 23.76 4.22
C THR A 221 -3.30 22.31 4.33
N VAL A 222 -2.02 22.03 4.19
CA VAL A 222 -1.40 20.73 4.44
C VAL A 222 -0.40 20.84 5.57
N HIS A 223 -0.33 19.81 6.39
CA HIS A 223 0.64 19.72 7.49
C HIS A 223 1.84 18.89 7.02
N ILE A 224 3.04 19.44 7.17
CA ILE A 224 4.31 18.82 6.77
C ILE A 224 5.10 18.51 8.04
N GLU A 225 5.48 17.25 8.22
CA GLU A 225 6.34 16.78 9.30
C GLU A 225 7.62 16.21 8.71
N ALA A 226 8.76 16.46 9.35
CA ALA A 226 10.04 15.91 8.94
C ALA A 226 10.87 15.47 10.14
N ASN A 227 11.49 14.30 10.04
CA ASN A 227 12.38 13.73 11.03
C ASN A 227 13.72 13.38 10.35
N GLY A 228 14.81 13.98 10.75
CA GLY A 228 16.12 13.75 10.14
C GLY A 228 17.06 14.92 10.25
N ALA A 229 18.29 14.75 9.76
CA ALA A 229 19.32 15.78 9.84
C ALA A 229 18.89 17.08 9.16
N ASP A 230 18.12 16.99 8.08
CA ASP A 230 17.66 18.11 7.28
C ASP A 230 16.21 18.53 7.56
N ALA A 231 15.58 18.06 8.66
CA ALA A 231 14.16 18.24 8.94
C ALA A 231 13.68 19.70 8.81
N THR A 232 14.39 20.63 9.45
CA THR A 232 14.03 22.07 9.41
C THR A 232 14.16 22.66 8.00
N ALA A 233 15.21 22.29 7.27
CA ALA A 233 15.43 22.75 5.90
C ALA A 233 14.38 22.18 4.93
N ALA A 234 14.01 20.92 5.11
CA ALA A 234 13.00 20.23 4.33
C ALA A 234 11.62 20.89 4.47
N VAL A 235 11.15 21.08 5.71
CA VAL A 235 9.85 21.74 5.99
C VAL A 235 9.82 23.13 5.36
N ALA A 236 10.86 23.96 5.57
CA ALA A 236 10.92 25.31 5.02
C ALA A 236 10.86 25.31 3.48
N ALA A 237 11.63 24.44 2.81
CA ALA A 237 11.70 24.41 1.36
C ALA A 237 10.39 23.88 0.72
N LEU A 238 9.76 22.89 1.34
CA LEU A 238 8.51 22.29 0.86
C LEU A 238 7.31 23.22 1.08
N THR A 239 7.28 23.96 2.20
CA THR A 239 6.29 25.02 2.45
C THR A 239 6.41 26.11 1.40
N ASP A 240 7.60 26.66 1.18
CA ASP A 240 7.87 27.71 0.18
C ASP A 240 7.48 27.25 -1.24
N MET A 241 7.68 25.98 -1.56
CA MET A 241 7.28 25.43 -2.85
C MET A 241 5.75 25.37 -3.04
N LEU A 242 4.98 24.97 -2.01
CA LEU A 242 3.52 24.90 -2.10
C LEU A 242 2.85 26.27 -2.13
N GLU A 243 3.44 27.26 -1.47
CA GLU A 243 2.92 28.64 -1.38
C GLU A 243 3.26 29.50 -2.61
N ARG A 244 4.17 29.03 -3.46
CA ARG A 244 4.47 29.71 -4.73
C ARG A 244 3.48 29.29 -5.82
N THR A 245 2.78 30.25 -6.38
CA THR A 245 2.00 30.07 -7.63
C THR A 245 2.99 29.99 -8.80
N ASN A 246 2.98 28.88 -9.51
CA ASN A 246 3.82 28.68 -10.72
C ASN A 246 3.01 28.94 -11.99
#